data_fbd522240c4bbc235d09abe884c6d674
#
_entry.id   fbd522240c4bbc235d09abe884c6d674
#
_cell.length_a   1.000
_cell.length_b   1.000
_cell.length_c   1.000
_cell.angle_alpha   90.00
_cell.angle_beta   90.00
_cell.angle_gamma   90.00
#
_symmetry.space_group_name_H-M   'P 1'
#
loop_
_entity.id
_entity.type
_entity.pdbx_description
1 polymer ?
#
loop_
_entity_poly.entity_id
_entity_poly.type
_entity_poly.pdbx_seq_one_letter_code
_entity_poly.pdbx_strand_id
1 'polypeptide(L)'
;RLTFSEALTQARAIGAALLARGLSAERPAMVLSDNSIDHALLMLGAMHVGVPVAPVSPAYSLMSKDCAKVKGIAALLKPSLVYAADGAKFAGVLGAVDFGDAEIVLGANAPAGMKSTPFGELLQQQAGAEVDRAFAAVGPDTIAKFLFTSGSTGEPKGVINTQRMLCSNQQAVTQLWPFLGEKPPVILDWLPWNHTFGANHNFNIVLANGGTLYIDDGKPVPGLIEKTVANLREVSPTIYFNVPRGFDALIPFLEKDDGLRKSFFRDLQLIFYAAAALPQNLWEKLEDLSIRERGKRTVMVSSWGATETAPMVTSVHFEIDRAGVIGLPAPGTEVKMVPNE
;
A
#
# COMPACT_ATOMS: atom_id res chain seq x y z
N ARG A 1 14.19 -6.11 -9.49
CA ARG A 1 14.51 -4.71 -9.20
C ARG A 1 14.01 -3.84 -10.33
N LEU A 2 13.44 -2.69 -9.99
CA LEU A 2 12.91 -1.70 -10.92
C LEU A 2 13.40 -0.32 -10.47
N THR A 3 13.96 0.47 -11.37
CA THR A 3 14.35 1.87 -11.13
C THR A 3 13.16 2.79 -11.37
N PHE A 4 13.22 4.03 -10.88
CA PHE A 4 12.18 5.03 -11.15
C PHE A 4 12.04 5.32 -12.65
N SER A 5 13.14 5.35 -13.41
CA SER A 5 13.11 5.55 -14.85
C SER A 5 12.41 4.40 -15.59
N GLU A 6 12.73 3.15 -15.23
CA GLU A 6 12.05 1.97 -15.76
C GLU A 6 10.57 1.95 -15.36
N ALA A 7 10.27 2.31 -14.10
CA ALA A 7 8.88 2.39 -13.61
C ALA A 7 8.07 3.42 -14.41
N LEU A 8 8.64 4.60 -14.68
CA LEU A 8 7.97 5.61 -15.51
C LEU A 8 7.75 5.12 -16.93
N THR A 9 8.76 4.52 -17.57
CA THR A 9 8.64 3.98 -18.92
C THR A 9 7.55 2.91 -19.00
N GLN A 10 7.54 1.98 -18.06
CA GLN A 10 6.55 0.90 -18.01
C GLN A 10 5.16 1.39 -17.63
N ALA A 11 5.04 2.35 -16.69
CA ALA A 11 3.76 2.98 -16.35
C ALA A 11 3.15 3.71 -17.56
N ARG A 12 3.96 4.40 -18.35
CA ARG A 12 3.49 5.06 -19.61
C ARG A 12 3.03 4.02 -20.65
N ALA A 13 3.75 2.90 -20.79
CA ALA A 13 3.32 1.82 -21.68
C ALA A 13 1.99 1.20 -21.26
N ILE A 14 1.82 0.94 -19.95
CA ILE A 14 0.55 0.49 -19.39
C ILE A 14 -0.53 1.54 -19.60
N GLY A 15 -0.26 2.82 -19.35
CA GLY A 15 -1.20 3.90 -19.63
C GLY A 15 -1.71 3.89 -21.08
N ALA A 16 -0.82 3.72 -22.05
CA ALA A 16 -1.19 3.55 -23.46
C ALA A 16 -2.08 2.32 -23.67
N ALA A 17 -1.72 1.20 -23.05
CA ALA A 17 -2.51 -0.04 -23.13
C ALA A 17 -3.92 0.11 -22.57
N LEU A 18 -4.09 0.86 -21.46
CA LEU A 18 -5.39 1.12 -20.84
C LEU A 18 -6.24 2.06 -21.69
N LEU A 19 -5.66 3.13 -22.21
CA LEU A 19 -6.37 4.06 -23.12
C LEU A 19 -6.84 3.35 -24.41
N ALA A 20 -5.99 2.52 -25.02
CA ALA A 20 -6.34 1.74 -26.21
C ALA A 20 -7.51 0.76 -25.98
N ARG A 21 -7.73 0.34 -24.72
CA ARG A 21 -8.84 -0.51 -24.26
C ARG A 21 -10.08 0.30 -23.85
N GLY A 22 -10.02 1.61 -23.95
CA GLY A 22 -11.11 2.51 -23.59
C GLY A 22 -11.36 2.65 -22.08
N LEU A 23 -10.35 2.38 -21.24
CA LEU A 23 -10.46 2.69 -19.81
C LEU A 23 -10.47 4.22 -19.62
N SER A 24 -11.20 4.68 -18.61
CA SER A 24 -11.39 6.09 -18.30
C SER A 24 -11.72 6.26 -16.81
N ALA A 25 -12.09 7.46 -16.40
CA ALA A 25 -12.55 7.73 -15.03
C ALA A 25 -13.81 6.90 -14.66
N GLU A 26 -14.67 6.59 -15.62
CA GLU A 26 -15.91 5.79 -15.45
C GLU A 26 -15.67 4.30 -15.72
N ARG A 27 -14.50 3.93 -16.20
CA ARG A 27 -14.14 2.55 -16.56
C ARG A 27 -12.84 2.13 -15.84
N PRO A 28 -12.90 1.90 -14.52
CA PRO A 28 -11.73 1.66 -13.69
C PRO A 28 -11.11 0.29 -13.91
N ALA A 29 -9.88 0.12 -13.40
CA ALA A 29 -9.21 -1.17 -13.28
C ALA A 29 -9.37 -1.74 -11.86
N MET A 30 -9.71 -3.02 -11.76
CA MET A 30 -9.78 -3.78 -10.50
C MET A 30 -8.55 -4.67 -10.34
N VAL A 31 -8.00 -4.76 -9.14
CA VAL A 31 -6.79 -5.52 -8.86
C VAL A 31 -7.05 -6.60 -7.81
N LEU A 32 -6.82 -7.86 -8.18
CA LEU A 32 -6.86 -9.05 -7.33
C LEU A 32 -5.43 -9.56 -7.15
N SER A 33 -4.67 -8.93 -6.24
CA SER A 33 -3.25 -9.24 -6.05
C SER A 33 -2.79 -8.91 -4.63
N ASP A 34 -1.82 -9.66 -4.14
CA ASP A 34 -0.92 -9.17 -3.09
C ASP A 34 -0.02 -8.06 -3.67
N ASN A 35 0.83 -7.44 -2.84
CA ASN A 35 1.80 -6.46 -3.31
C ASN A 35 2.78 -7.10 -4.29
N SER A 36 3.04 -6.46 -5.42
CA SER A 36 3.97 -6.94 -6.44
C SER A 36 4.42 -5.81 -7.35
N ILE A 37 5.47 -6.02 -8.14
CA ILE A 37 5.93 -5.05 -9.13
C ILE A 37 4.82 -4.78 -10.17
N ASP A 38 4.15 -5.81 -10.67
CA ASP A 38 3.07 -5.67 -11.66
C ASP A 38 1.89 -4.88 -11.09
N HIS A 39 1.51 -5.13 -9.82
CA HIS A 39 0.49 -4.34 -9.12
C HIS A 39 0.89 -2.86 -9.04
N ALA A 40 2.14 -2.58 -8.64
CA ALA A 40 2.65 -1.20 -8.59
C ALA A 40 2.61 -0.53 -9.96
N LEU A 41 3.08 -1.22 -11.00
CA LEU A 41 3.11 -0.71 -12.37
C LEU A 41 1.72 -0.44 -12.93
N LEU A 42 0.76 -1.36 -12.71
CA LEU A 42 -0.62 -1.15 -13.12
C LEU A 42 -1.25 0.05 -12.42
N MET A 43 -1.03 0.16 -11.10
CA MET A 43 -1.50 1.29 -10.31
C MET A 43 -0.91 2.62 -10.80
N LEU A 44 0.40 2.67 -11.02
CA LEU A 44 1.07 3.87 -11.52
C LEU A 44 0.64 4.22 -12.95
N GLY A 45 0.54 3.23 -13.85
CA GLY A 45 0.11 3.43 -15.24
C GLY A 45 -1.32 3.92 -15.34
N ALA A 46 -2.23 3.36 -14.55
CA ALA A 46 -3.63 3.78 -14.50
C ALA A 46 -3.74 5.23 -13.99
N MET A 47 -3.14 5.55 -12.84
CA MET A 47 -3.14 6.90 -12.28
C MET A 47 -2.48 7.92 -13.19
N HIS A 48 -1.45 7.53 -13.96
CA HIS A 48 -0.76 8.40 -14.92
C HIS A 48 -1.69 8.92 -16.03
N VAL A 49 -2.67 8.13 -16.43
CA VAL A 49 -3.63 8.51 -17.49
C VAL A 49 -5.04 8.81 -16.97
N GLY A 50 -5.19 9.03 -15.66
CA GLY A 50 -6.47 9.41 -15.05
C GLY A 50 -7.49 8.28 -14.95
N VAL A 51 -7.05 7.02 -15.01
CA VAL A 51 -7.88 5.84 -14.79
C VAL A 51 -7.82 5.44 -13.31
N PRO A 52 -8.95 5.38 -12.60
CA PRO A 52 -8.96 4.93 -11.21
C PRO A 52 -8.60 3.45 -11.09
N VAL A 53 -7.87 3.10 -10.04
CA VAL A 53 -7.55 1.71 -9.72
C VAL A 53 -8.20 1.28 -8.40
N ALA A 54 -8.72 0.06 -8.35
CA ALA A 54 -9.37 -0.50 -7.18
C ALA A 54 -8.66 -1.78 -6.71
N PRO A 55 -7.65 -1.68 -5.84
CA PRO A 55 -7.05 -2.85 -5.21
C PRO A 55 -8.04 -3.47 -4.22
N VAL A 56 -8.36 -4.75 -4.41
CA VAL A 56 -9.30 -5.49 -3.56
C VAL A 56 -8.53 -6.44 -2.66
N SER A 57 -8.96 -6.53 -1.40
CA SER A 57 -8.31 -7.41 -0.43
C SER A 57 -8.24 -8.86 -0.94
N PRO A 58 -7.05 -9.47 -1.02
CA PRO A 58 -6.90 -10.86 -1.39
C PRO A 58 -7.71 -11.81 -0.51
N ALA A 59 -7.97 -11.45 0.75
CA ALA A 59 -8.79 -12.24 1.66
C ALA A 59 -10.25 -12.39 1.16
N TYR A 60 -10.79 -11.38 0.47
CA TYR A 60 -12.14 -11.46 -0.09
C TYR A 60 -12.26 -12.47 -1.23
N SER A 61 -11.14 -12.73 -1.92
CA SER A 61 -11.06 -13.72 -3.01
C SER A 61 -10.66 -15.11 -2.51
N LEU A 62 -9.70 -15.18 -1.57
CA LEU A 62 -9.01 -16.42 -1.23
C LEU A 62 -9.58 -17.12 0.01
N MET A 63 -10.22 -16.35 0.91
CA MET A 63 -10.76 -16.88 2.17
C MET A 63 -12.30 -16.95 2.17
N SER A 64 -12.95 -16.35 1.18
CA SER A 64 -14.42 -16.39 1.04
C SER A 64 -14.86 -17.58 0.21
N LYS A 65 -15.87 -18.32 0.69
CA LYS A 65 -16.43 -19.47 -0.03
C LYS A 65 -17.34 -19.05 -1.20
N ASP A 66 -18.03 -17.93 -1.07
CA ASP A 66 -19.04 -17.44 -2.00
C ASP A 66 -18.63 -16.20 -2.79
N CYS A 67 -17.46 -15.62 -2.46
CA CYS A 67 -16.92 -14.39 -3.04
C CYS A 67 -17.90 -13.19 -2.95
N ALA A 68 -18.82 -13.18 -1.98
CA ALA A 68 -19.90 -12.19 -1.90
C ALA A 68 -19.38 -10.74 -1.93
N LYS A 69 -18.31 -10.44 -1.16
CA LYS A 69 -17.73 -9.11 -1.15
C LYS A 69 -17.14 -8.70 -2.50
N VAL A 70 -16.48 -9.62 -3.21
CA VAL A 70 -15.93 -9.34 -4.55
C VAL A 70 -17.06 -9.13 -5.55
N LYS A 71 -18.14 -9.92 -5.48
CA LYS A 71 -19.36 -9.74 -6.30
C LYS A 71 -19.96 -8.34 -6.09
N GLY A 72 -20.14 -7.92 -4.83
CA GLY A 72 -20.66 -6.59 -4.51
C GLY A 72 -19.75 -5.47 -5.03
N ILE A 73 -18.44 -5.62 -4.86
CA ILE A 73 -17.45 -4.66 -5.37
C ILE A 73 -17.47 -4.59 -6.91
N ALA A 74 -17.49 -5.74 -7.59
CA ALA A 74 -17.56 -5.78 -9.06
C ALA A 74 -18.83 -5.15 -9.60
N ALA A 75 -19.98 -5.44 -8.99
CA ALA A 75 -21.27 -4.86 -9.36
C ALA A 75 -21.31 -3.33 -9.16
N LEU A 76 -20.69 -2.81 -8.08
CA LEU A 76 -20.59 -1.38 -7.80
C LEU A 76 -19.62 -0.69 -8.75
N LEU A 77 -18.43 -1.29 -8.94
CA LEU A 77 -17.31 -0.68 -9.66
C LEU A 77 -17.49 -0.78 -11.19
N LYS A 78 -18.10 -1.85 -11.69
CA LYS A 78 -18.21 -2.20 -13.12
C LYS A 78 -16.86 -2.03 -13.84
N PRO A 79 -15.83 -2.77 -13.42
CA PRO A 79 -14.49 -2.59 -13.95
C PRO A 79 -14.44 -2.94 -15.44
N SER A 80 -13.56 -2.28 -16.19
CA SER A 80 -13.29 -2.65 -17.59
C SER A 80 -12.08 -3.55 -17.75
N LEU A 81 -11.27 -3.64 -16.69
CA LEU A 81 -10.13 -4.55 -16.60
C LEU A 81 -10.05 -5.12 -15.20
N VAL A 82 -9.84 -6.42 -15.11
CA VAL A 82 -9.56 -7.12 -13.85
C VAL A 82 -8.19 -7.77 -13.96
N TYR A 83 -7.26 -7.29 -13.17
CA TYR A 83 -5.93 -7.90 -13.04
C TYR A 83 -5.90 -8.88 -11.89
N ALA A 84 -5.41 -10.10 -12.14
CA ALA A 84 -5.06 -11.05 -11.10
C ALA A 84 -3.58 -11.47 -11.24
N ALA A 85 -2.82 -11.39 -10.14
CA ALA A 85 -1.39 -11.68 -10.18
C ALA A 85 -1.08 -13.14 -10.56
N ASP A 86 -1.96 -14.07 -10.18
CA ASP A 86 -1.83 -15.50 -10.45
C ASP A 86 -3.20 -16.11 -10.73
N GLY A 87 -3.42 -16.52 -11.98
CA GLY A 87 -4.68 -17.05 -12.42
C GLY A 87 -5.08 -18.34 -11.71
N ALA A 88 -4.13 -19.21 -11.37
CA ALA A 88 -4.43 -20.45 -10.64
C ALA A 88 -4.82 -20.14 -9.19
N LYS A 89 -4.10 -19.23 -8.51
CA LYS A 89 -4.41 -18.80 -7.14
C LYS A 89 -5.79 -18.15 -7.04
N PHE A 90 -6.15 -17.32 -8.01
CA PHE A 90 -7.42 -16.60 -8.05
C PHE A 90 -8.51 -17.27 -8.89
N ALA A 91 -8.30 -18.52 -9.37
CA ALA A 91 -9.24 -19.23 -10.24
C ALA A 91 -10.67 -19.30 -9.67
N GLY A 92 -10.80 -19.52 -8.36
CA GLY A 92 -12.09 -19.59 -7.69
C GLY A 92 -12.93 -18.32 -7.85
N VAL A 93 -12.35 -17.15 -7.60
CA VAL A 93 -13.05 -15.86 -7.73
C VAL A 93 -13.25 -15.48 -9.19
N LEU A 94 -12.29 -15.76 -10.07
CA LEU A 94 -12.41 -15.50 -11.51
C LEU A 94 -13.52 -16.31 -12.16
N GLY A 95 -13.80 -17.52 -11.66
CA GLY A 95 -14.91 -18.36 -12.15
C GLY A 95 -16.27 -18.11 -11.45
N ALA A 96 -16.27 -17.52 -10.25
CA ALA A 96 -17.47 -17.34 -9.44
C ALA A 96 -18.11 -15.94 -9.54
N VAL A 97 -17.35 -14.94 -10.03
CA VAL A 97 -17.77 -13.53 -10.12
C VAL A 97 -18.01 -13.16 -11.57
N ASP A 98 -19.17 -12.57 -11.83
CA ASP A 98 -19.47 -11.94 -13.11
C ASP A 98 -18.82 -10.53 -13.12
N PHE A 99 -17.81 -10.35 -13.99
CA PHE A 99 -17.15 -9.07 -14.21
C PHE A 99 -17.69 -8.32 -15.44
N GLY A 100 -18.79 -8.79 -16.03
CA GLY A 100 -19.37 -8.20 -17.23
C GLY A 100 -18.44 -8.31 -18.45
N ASP A 101 -18.18 -7.19 -19.11
CA ASP A 101 -17.31 -7.09 -20.29
C ASP A 101 -15.83 -6.83 -19.95
N ALA A 102 -15.45 -6.91 -18.66
CA ALA A 102 -14.09 -6.65 -18.24
C ALA A 102 -13.08 -7.63 -18.86
N GLU A 103 -11.99 -7.07 -19.38
CA GLU A 103 -10.85 -7.89 -19.80
C GLU A 103 -10.14 -8.47 -18.59
N ILE A 104 -9.92 -9.79 -18.57
CA ILE A 104 -9.13 -10.46 -17.53
C ILE A 104 -7.67 -10.43 -17.94
N VAL A 105 -6.83 -9.80 -17.11
CA VAL A 105 -5.38 -9.73 -17.29
C VAL A 105 -4.70 -10.54 -16.20
N LEU A 106 -3.79 -11.42 -16.56
CA LEU A 106 -3.10 -12.31 -15.63
C LEU A 106 -1.60 -12.09 -15.62
N GLY A 107 -1.02 -12.04 -14.41
CA GLY A 107 0.43 -12.00 -14.23
C GLY A 107 1.10 -13.34 -14.55
N ALA A 108 0.50 -14.43 -14.09
CA ALA A 108 1.01 -15.79 -14.29
C ALA A 108 -0.12 -16.84 -14.22
N ASN A 109 0.21 -18.08 -14.58
CA ASN A 109 -0.59 -19.29 -14.34
C ASN A 109 -2.04 -19.19 -14.82
N ALA A 110 -2.25 -18.79 -16.09
CA ALA A 110 -3.57 -18.73 -16.69
C ALA A 110 -4.28 -20.10 -16.64
N PRO A 111 -5.52 -20.20 -16.08
CA PRO A 111 -6.26 -21.45 -16.08
C PRO A 111 -6.59 -21.91 -17.49
N ALA A 112 -6.54 -23.22 -17.73
CA ALA A 112 -6.88 -23.80 -19.03
C ALA A 112 -8.33 -23.41 -19.42
N GLY A 113 -8.50 -22.96 -20.66
CA GLY A 113 -9.78 -22.55 -21.22
C GLY A 113 -10.29 -21.17 -20.78
N MET A 114 -9.60 -20.46 -19.90
CA MET A 114 -9.94 -19.07 -19.55
C MET A 114 -9.38 -18.10 -20.59
N LYS A 115 -10.25 -17.29 -21.19
CA LYS A 115 -9.82 -16.19 -22.04
C LYS A 115 -9.21 -15.10 -21.17
N SER A 116 -7.94 -14.82 -21.37
CA SER A 116 -7.21 -13.82 -20.60
C SER A 116 -6.04 -13.27 -21.41
N THR A 117 -5.59 -12.08 -21.03
CA THR A 117 -4.42 -11.40 -21.60
C THR A 117 -3.25 -11.50 -20.61
N PRO A 118 -2.05 -11.91 -21.02
CA PRO A 118 -0.87 -11.84 -20.18
C PRO A 118 -0.53 -10.39 -19.81
N PHE A 119 -0.19 -10.12 -18.53
CA PHE A 119 0.18 -8.76 -18.09
C PHE A 119 1.33 -8.16 -18.92
N GLY A 120 2.28 -8.97 -19.35
CA GLY A 120 3.40 -8.55 -20.19
C GLY A 120 2.99 -7.88 -21.51
N GLU A 121 1.79 -8.14 -22.03
CA GLU A 121 1.29 -7.47 -23.23
C GLU A 121 0.99 -5.98 -23.00
N LEU A 122 0.62 -5.58 -21.78
CA LEU A 122 0.41 -4.18 -21.44
C LEU A 122 1.72 -3.39 -21.50
N LEU A 123 2.84 -4.04 -21.22
CA LEU A 123 4.19 -3.44 -21.22
C LEU A 123 4.76 -3.26 -22.66
N GLN A 124 4.16 -3.90 -23.65
CA GLN A 124 4.63 -3.84 -25.04
C GLN A 124 4.06 -2.65 -25.82
N GLN A 125 3.10 -1.93 -25.25
CA GLN A 125 2.51 -0.76 -25.89
C GLN A 125 3.50 0.42 -25.91
N GLN A 126 3.53 1.14 -27.01
CA GLN A 126 4.32 2.37 -27.09
C GLN A 126 3.48 3.56 -26.63
N ALA A 127 4.01 4.28 -25.65
CA ALA A 127 3.39 5.51 -25.18
C ALA A 127 3.58 6.63 -26.22
N GLY A 128 2.49 7.17 -26.70
CA GLY A 128 2.46 8.27 -27.66
C GLY A 128 1.85 9.55 -27.07
N ALA A 129 1.51 10.48 -27.95
CA ALA A 129 0.94 11.78 -27.59
C ALA A 129 -0.41 11.68 -26.85
N GLU A 130 -1.14 10.58 -27.01
CA GLU A 130 -2.38 10.32 -26.26
C GLU A 130 -2.12 10.16 -24.76
N VAL A 131 -1.02 9.50 -24.38
CA VAL A 131 -0.59 9.35 -22.98
C VAL A 131 -0.20 10.72 -22.40
N ASP A 132 0.52 11.53 -23.16
CA ASP A 132 0.91 12.88 -22.72
C ASP A 132 -0.30 13.79 -22.53
N ARG A 133 -1.30 13.72 -23.43
CA ARG A 133 -2.56 14.46 -23.29
C ARG A 133 -3.37 13.98 -22.08
N ALA A 134 -3.46 12.67 -21.88
CA ALA A 134 -4.17 12.12 -20.73
C ALA A 134 -3.49 12.52 -19.41
N PHE A 135 -2.15 12.44 -19.34
CA PHE A 135 -1.38 12.90 -18.19
C PHE A 135 -1.58 14.39 -17.90
N ALA A 136 -1.56 15.24 -18.94
CA ALA A 136 -1.77 16.67 -18.78
C ALA A 136 -3.20 17.03 -18.30
N ALA A 137 -4.17 16.15 -18.52
CA ALA A 137 -5.54 16.29 -18.04
C ALA A 137 -5.74 15.84 -16.59
N VAL A 138 -4.77 15.11 -15.99
CA VAL A 138 -4.83 14.71 -14.58
C VAL A 138 -4.69 15.94 -13.69
N GLY A 139 -5.74 16.23 -12.95
CA GLY A 139 -5.79 17.35 -12.02
C GLY A 139 -5.95 16.89 -10.55
N PRO A 140 -5.96 17.85 -9.62
CA PRO A 140 -6.08 17.55 -8.20
C PRO A 140 -7.30 16.71 -7.83
N ASP A 141 -8.42 16.92 -8.48
CA ASP A 141 -9.68 16.27 -8.19
C ASP A 141 -9.92 14.99 -9.03
N THR A 142 -8.95 14.62 -9.89
CA THR A 142 -8.96 13.34 -10.59
C THR A 142 -8.92 12.20 -9.59
N ILE A 143 -9.86 11.26 -9.73
CA ILE A 143 -9.90 10.06 -8.88
C ILE A 143 -8.69 9.16 -9.19
N ALA A 144 -7.90 8.87 -8.18
CA ALA A 144 -6.73 8.00 -8.29
C ALA A 144 -7.08 6.54 -7.96
N LYS A 145 -7.81 6.35 -6.86
CA LYS A 145 -8.09 5.02 -6.32
C LYS A 145 -9.49 4.94 -5.70
N PHE A 146 -10.04 3.72 -5.75
CA PHE A 146 -11.14 3.29 -4.87
C PHE A 146 -10.59 2.28 -3.87
N LEU A 147 -10.58 2.62 -2.59
CA LEU A 147 -10.19 1.69 -1.53
C LEU A 147 -11.44 1.21 -0.79
N PHE A 148 -11.58 -0.11 -0.67
CA PHE A 148 -12.78 -0.69 -0.07
C PHE A 148 -12.58 -0.94 1.43
N THR A 149 -13.47 -0.39 2.24
CA THR A 149 -13.52 -0.61 3.69
C THR A 149 -14.68 -1.55 4.04
N SER A 150 -14.55 -2.26 5.17
CA SER A 150 -15.67 -3.02 5.73
C SER A 150 -16.71 -2.04 6.28
N GLY A 151 -17.75 -1.73 5.50
CA GLY A 151 -18.83 -0.88 5.98
C GLY A 151 -19.48 -1.40 7.27
N SER A 152 -20.06 -0.50 8.06
CA SER A 152 -20.82 -0.84 9.28
C SER A 152 -22.00 -1.78 9.02
N THR A 153 -22.47 -1.88 7.77
CA THR A 153 -23.55 -2.77 7.30
C THR A 153 -23.05 -4.13 6.82
N GLY A 154 -21.72 -4.40 6.89
CA GLY A 154 -21.13 -5.64 6.39
C GLY A 154 -20.77 -5.62 4.90
N GLU A 155 -21.40 -4.75 4.10
CA GLU A 155 -21.06 -4.59 2.68
C GLU A 155 -19.88 -3.63 2.51
N PRO A 156 -18.93 -3.93 1.59
CA PRO A 156 -17.80 -3.07 1.31
C PRO A 156 -18.23 -1.71 0.78
N LYS A 157 -17.68 -0.61 1.34
CA LYS A 157 -17.85 0.75 0.85
C LYS A 157 -16.62 1.19 0.08
N GLY A 158 -16.81 1.69 -1.14
CA GLY A 158 -15.72 2.26 -1.96
C GLY A 158 -15.42 3.69 -1.53
N VAL A 159 -14.26 3.90 -0.97
CA VAL A 159 -13.76 5.23 -0.59
C VAL A 159 -13.00 5.82 -1.77
N ILE A 160 -13.43 7.00 -2.20
CA ILE A 160 -12.78 7.75 -3.28
C ILE A 160 -11.52 8.43 -2.73
N ASN A 161 -10.38 8.16 -3.36
CA ASN A 161 -9.14 8.88 -3.10
C ASN A 161 -8.71 9.64 -4.36
N THR A 162 -8.63 10.97 -4.28
CA THR A 162 -8.21 11.84 -5.37
C THR A 162 -6.70 12.08 -5.36
N GLN A 163 -6.15 12.60 -6.46
CA GLN A 163 -4.74 13.00 -6.52
C GLN A 163 -4.40 14.04 -5.44
N ARG A 164 -5.30 15.01 -5.20
CA ARG A 164 -5.16 16.02 -4.13
C ARG A 164 -4.99 15.37 -2.77
N MET A 165 -5.82 14.38 -2.43
CA MET A 165 -5.75 13.67 -1.14
C MET A 165 -4.41 12.96 -0.96
N LEU A 166 -3.93 12.29 -2.01
CA LEU A 166 -2.64 11.58 -1.97
C LEU A 166 -1.47 12.57 -1.82
N CYS A 167 -1.43 13.62 -2.64
CA CYS A 167 -0.34 14.58 -2.64
C CYS A 167 -0.31 15.44 -1.37
N SER A 168 -1.46 15.93 -0.89
CA SER A 168 -1.53 16.74 0.33
C SER A 168 -1.10 15.96 1.57
N ASN A 169 -1.46 14.67 1.63
CA ASN A 169 -1.04 13.80 2.73
C ASN A 169 0.48 13.60 2.73
N GLN A 170 1.10 13.38 1.57
CA GLN A 170 2.56 13.29 1.45
C GLN A 170 3.25 14.62 1.78
N GLN A 171 2.67 15.74 1.38
CA GLN A 171 3.18 17.07 1.75
C GLN A 171 3.16 17.27 3.27
N ALA A 172 2.09 16.86 3.94
CA ALA A 172 1.99 16.93 5.40
C ALA A 172 3.04 16.02 6.08
N VAL A 173 3.23 14.79 5.58
CA VAL A 173 4.28 13.87 6.08
C VAL A 173 5.67 14.50 5.96
N THR A 174 6.01 15.09 4.82
CA THR A 174 7.32 15.72 4.59
C THR A 174 7.55 16.91 5.54
N GLN A 175 6.50 17.68 5.85
CA GLN A 175 6.60 18.78 6.83
C GLN A 175 6.82 18.29 8.25
N LEU A 176 6.21 17.17 8.64
CA LEU A 176 6.36 16.57 9.97
C LEU A 176 7.67 15.79 10.14
N TRP A 177 8.21 15.24 9.04
CA TRP A 177 9.41 14.42 9.02
C TRP A 177 10.46 15.00 8.06
N PRO A 178 11.07 16.15 8.41
CA PRO A 178 12.01 16.87 7.52
C PRO A 178 13.25 16.04 7.15
N PHE A 179 13.61 15.02 7.95
CA PHE A 179 14.72 14.10 7.63
C PHE A 179 14.51 13.33 6.31
N LEU A 180 13.28 13.22 5.81
CA LEU A 180 12.98 12.63 4.50
C LEU A 180 13.62 13.42 3.34
N GLY A 181 13.85 14.73 3.53
CA GLY A 181 14.55 15.58 2.57
C GLY A 181 16.08 15.45 2.62
N GLU A 182 16.62 14.88 3.69
CA GLU A 182 18.08 14.74 3.87
C GLU A 182 18.62 13.48 3.18
N LYS A 183 17.87 12.38 3.27
CA LYS A 183 18.25 11.10 2.68
C LYS A 183 16.99 10.34 2.23
N PRO A 184 16.96 9.84 0.98
CA PRO A 184 15.84 9.04 0.50
C PRO A 184 15.56 7.84 1.42
N PRO A 185 14.28 7.58 1.77
CA PRO A 185 13.94 6.51 2.69
C PRO A 185 14.16 5.12 2.08
N VAL A 186 14.55 4.18 2.92
CA VAL A 186 14.57 2.74 2.63
C VAL A 186 13.51 2.08 3.47
N ILE A 187 12.53 1.48 2.82
CA ILE A 187 11.36 0.87 3.46
C ILE A 187 11.28 -0.59 3.02
N LEU A 188 11.14 -1.50 3.99
CA LEU A 188 10.77 -2.89 3.77
C LEU A 188 9.37 -3.07 4.33
N ASP A 189 8.39 -3.38 3.46
CA ASP A 189 6.98 -3.31 3.80
C ASP A 189 6.16 -4.45 3.20
N TRP A 190 5.35 -5.10 4.06
CA TRP A 190 4.37 -6.12 3.69
C TRP A 190 2.94 -5.59 3.74
N LEU A 191 2.71 -4.38 4.28
CA LEU A 191 1.38 -3.81 4.47
C LEU A 191 0.63 -3.72 3.14
N PRO A 192 -0.60 -4.24 3.08
CA PRO A 192 -1.28 -4.46 1.80
C PRO A 192 -1.69 -3.16 1.11
N TRP A 193 -1.56 -3.11 -0.21
CA TRP A 193 -1.91 -1.93 -1.01
C TRP A 193 -3.40 -1.79 -1.32
N ASN A 194 -4.22 -2.72 -0.89
CA ASN A 194 -5.68 -2.52 -0.81
C ASN A 194 -6.10 -1.75 0.45
N HIS A 195 -5.16 -1.40 1.32
CA HIS A 195 -5.37 -0.62 2.53
C HIS A 195 -4.60 0.70 2.47
N THR A 196 -5.22 1.78 2.94
CA THR A 196 -4.66 3.14 2.87
C THR A 196 -3.29 3.28 3.53
N PHE A 197 -2.99 2.52 4.58
CA PHE A 197 -1.70 2.55 5.26
C PHE A 197 -0.57 2.07 4.33
N GLY A 198 -0.69 0.91 3.71
CA GLY A 198 0.32 0.42 2.76
C GLY A 198 0.36 1.24 1.47
N ALA A 199 -0.82 1.49 0.86
CA ALA A 199 -0.91 2.10 -0.47
C ALA A 199 -0.72 3.62 -0.49
N ASN A 200 -1.41 4.34 0.40
CA ASN A 200 -1.42 5.80 0.34
C ASN A 200 -0.32 6.43 1.19
N HIS A 201 0.01 5.80 2.32
CA HIS A 201 1.06 6.29 3.21
C HIS A 201 2.44 5.76 2.79
N ASN A 202 2.69 4.46 2.97
CA ASN A 202 4.04 3.90 2.84
C ASN A 202 4.56 3.91 1.39
N PHE A 203 3.76 3.43 0.44
CA PHE A 203 4.13 3.42 -0.97
C PHE A 203 4.39 4.84 -1.50
N ASN A 204 3.51 5.79 -1.17
CA ASN A 204 3.66 7.16 -1.65
C ASN A 204 4.80 7.92 -0.96
N ILE A 205 5.18 7.59 0.29
CA ILE A 205 6.40 8.14 0.92
C ILE A 205 7.63 7.82 0.07
N VAL A 206 7.73 6.58 -0.42
CA VAL A 206 8.85 6.19 -1.29
C VAL A 206 8.84 6.96 -2.60
N LEU A 207 7.68 7.12 -3.24
CA LEU A 207 7.55 7.87 -4.49
C LEU A 207 7.86 9.35 -4.30
N ALA A 208 7.32 9.98 -3.28
CA ALA A 208 7.46 11.41 -3.03
C ALA A 208 8.90 11.83 -2.66
N ASN A 209 9.66 10.92 -2.06
CA ASN A 209 10.99 11.21 -1.53
C ASN A 209 12.13 10.46 -2.27
N GLY A 210 11.87 9.86 -3.44
CA GLY A 210 12.88 9.16 -4.23
C GLY A 210 13.50 7.95 -3.52
N GLY A 211 12.74 7.30 -2.63
CA GLY A 211 13.20 6.22 -1.78
C GLY A 211 13.33 4.86 -2.45
N THR A 212 13.62 3.85 -1.65
CA THR A 212 13.65 2.44 -2.07
C THR A 212 12.60 1.66 -1.30
N LEU A 213 11.73 0.96 -2.02
CA LEU A 213 10.76 0.04 -1.45
C LEU A 213 11.17 -1.41 -1.70
N TYR A 214 11.37 -2.16 -0.64
CA TYR A 214 11.45 -3.61 -0.68
C TYR A 214 10.06 -4.18 -0.38
N ILE A 215 9.46 -4.82 -1.38
CA ILE A 215 8.17 -5.49 -1.22
C ILE A 215 8.43 -6.77 -0.45
N ASP A 216 7.95 -6.81 0.79
CA ASP A 216 8.08 -7.98 1.67
C ASP A 216 6.90 -8.93 1.47
N ASP A 217 7.18 -10.18 1.18
CA ASP A 217 6.18 -11.25 1.04
C ASP A 217 5.89 -11.97 2.38
N GLY A 218 6.49 -11.48 3.47
CA GLY A 218 6.20 -11.91 4.83
C GLY A 218 4.87 -11.36 5.35
N LYS A 219 4.40 -11.96 6.44
CA LYS A 219 3.20 -11.52 7.20
C LYS A 219 3.37 -11.93 8.65
N PRO A 220 2.68 -11.28 9.62
CA PRO A 220 2.82 -11.58 11.05
C PRO A 220 2.06 -12.86 11.47
N VAL A 221 2.33 -13.94 10.77
CA VAL A 221 1.79 -15.28 11.06
C VAL A 221 2.90 -16.32 10.93
N PRO A 222 2.84 -17.45 11.65
CA PRO A 222 3.83 -18.53 11.54
C PRO A 222 4.03 -19.00 10.11
N GLY A 223 5.28 -19.25 9.71
CA GLY A 223 5.67 -19.64 8.36
C GLY A 223 5.84 -18.47 7.38
N LEU A 224 5.31 -17.30 7.69
CA LEU A 224 5.47 -16.10 6.86
C LEU A 224 6.30 -15.00 7.54
N ILE A 225 6.27 -14.89 8.87
CA ILE A 225 7.12 -13.92 9.58
C ILE A 225 8.61 -14.18 9.35
N GLU A 226 8.98 -15.44 9.14
CA GLU A 226 10.35 -15.85 8.86
C GLU A 226 10.90 -15.27 7.55
N LYS A 227 10.02 -14.97 6.59
CA LYS A 227 10.40 -14.27 5.35
C LYS A 227 10.77 -12.83 5.64
N THR A 228 9.94 -12.11 6.42
CA THR A 228 10.26 -10.75 6.91
C THR A 228 11.60 -10.75 7.66
N VAL A 229 11.83 -11.73 8.53
CA VAL A 229 13.08 -11.89 9.27
C VAL A 229 14.27 -12.08 8.32
N ALA A 230 14.14 -12.93 7.31
CA ALA A 230 15.18 -13.15 6.30
C ALA A 230 15.50 -11.86 5.54
N ASN A 231 14.46 -11.14 5.09
CA ASN A 231 14.61 -9.87 4.38
C ASN A 231 15.26 -8.79 5.26
N LEU A 232 14.90 -8.69 6.54
CA LEU A 232 15.48 -7.71 7.49
C LEU A 232 16.93 -8.02 7.87
N ARG A 233 17.41 -9.25 7.69
CA ARG A 233 18.84 -9.57 7.83
C ARG A 233 19.69 -8.94 6.73
N GLU A 234 19.11 -8.78 5.53
CA GLU A 234 19.81 -8.24 4.36
C GLU A 234 19.56 -6.74 4.20
N VAL A 235 18.34 -6.27 4.51
CA VAL A 235 17.90 -4.90 4.33
C VAL A 235 17.78 -4.19 5.67
N SER A 236 18.50 -3.06 5.82
CA SER A 236 18.34 -2.17 6.98
C SER A 236 17.43 -1.03 6.60
N PRO A 237 16.18 -0.99 7.12
CA PRO A 237 15.25 0.09 6.81
C PRO A 237 15.66 1.38 7.53
N THR A 238 15.34 2.52 6.92
CA THR A 238 15.47 3.83 7.60
C THR A 238 14.22 4.18 8.39
N ILE A 239 13.06 3.70 7.93
CA ILE A 239 11.78 3.77 8.62
C ILE A 239 11.16 2.38 8.57
N TYR A 240 10.66 1.90 9.70
CA TYR A 240 9.95 0.63 9.75
C TYR A 240 8.51 0.82 10.18
N PHE A 241 7.61 0.52 9.26
CA PHE A 241 6.16 0.60 9.43
C PHE A 241 5.59 -0.75 9.80
N ASN A 242 4.73 -0.80 10.82
CA ASN A 242 4.01 -2.02 11.11
C ASN A 242 2.73 -1.76 11.92
N VAL A 243 1.91 -2.79 12.02
CA VAL A 243 0.81 -2.86 12.98
C VAL A 243 1.29 -3.55 14.26
N PRO A 244 0.60 -3.36 15.42
CA PRO A 244 1.03 -3.98 16.68
C PRO A 244 1.28 -5.49 16.61
N ARG A 245 0.44 -6.22 15.88
CA ARG A 245 0.61 -7.67 15.67
C ARG A 245 1.91 -8.00 14.92
N GLY A 246 2.36 -7.13 14.02
CA GLY A 246 3.62 -7.33 13.31
C GLY A 246 4.83 -7.15 14.22
N PHE A 247 4.80 -6.19 15.14
CA PHE A 247 5.83 -6.03 16.17
C PHE A 247 5.83 -7.20 17.15
N ASP A 248 4.67 -7.63 17.63
CA ASP A 248 4.52 -8.80 18.51
C ASP A 248 5.17 -10.05 17.89
N ALA A 249 4.95 -10.28 16.59
CA ALA A 249 5.53 -11.41 15.88
C ALA A 249 7.05 -11.27 15.63
N LEU A 250 7.57 -10.06 15.45
CA LEU A 250 8.98 -9.79 15.10
C LEU A 250 9.90 -9.74 16.33
N ILE A 251 9.44 -9.18 17.45
CA ILE A 251 10.24 -8.97 18.67
C ILE A 251 10.95 -10.24 19.12
N PRO A 252 10.33 -11.44 19.20
CA PRO A 252 11.02 -12.66 19.62
C PRO A 252 12.24 -13.03 18.77
N PHE A 253 12.26 -12.66 17.49
CA PHE A 253 13.41 -12.87 16.61
C PHE A 253 14.50 -11.82 16.88
N LEU A 254 14.12 -10.55 17.08
CA LEU A 254 15.06 -9.48 17.44
C LEU A 254 15.74 -9.73 18.81
N GLU A 255 15.03 -10.33 19.77
CA GLU A 255 15.59 -10.70 21.07
C GLU A 255 16.68 -11.76 20.97
N LYS A 256 16.52 -12.75 20.05
CA LYS A 256 17.36 -13.95 19.95
C LYS A 256 18.48 -13.87 18.93
N ASP A 257 18.32 -13.04 17.89
CA ASP A 257 19.24 -12.97 16.75
C ASP A 257 19.97 -11.62 16.73
N ASP A 258 21.22 -11.62 17.15
CA ASP A 258 22.07 -10.42 17.21
C ASP A 258 22.35 -9.85 15.80
N GLY A 259 22.50 -10.72 14.79
CA GLY A 259 22.71 -10.30 13.40
C GLY A 259 21.50 -9.58 12.81
N LEU A 260 20.31 -10.14 13.04
CA LEU A 260 19.04 -9.53 12.66
C LEU A 260 18.84 -8.19 13.36
N ARG A 261 19.05 -8.16 14.68
CA ARG A 261 18.88 -6.93 15.47
C ARG A 261 19.82 -5.83 15.00
N LYS A 262 21.10 -6.15 14.77
CA LYS A 262 22.09 -5.23 14.24
C LYS A 262 21.67 -4.69 12.87
N SER A 263 21.23 -5.54 11.95
CA SER A 263 20.72 -5.12 10.63
C SER A 263 19.50 -4.23 10.76
N PHE A 264 18.51 -4.63 11.57
CA PHE A 264 17.26 -3.90 11.76
C PHE A 264 17.48 -2.47 12.28
N PHE A 265 18.32 -2.31 13.30
CA PHE A 265 18.54 -1.01 13.93
C PHE A 265 19.64 -0.17 13.30
N ARG A 266 20.47 -0.70 12.39
CA ARG A 266 21.66 -0.03 11.85
C ARG A 266 21.35 1.35 11.27
N ASP A 267 20.40 1.45 10.36
CA ASP A 267 20.06 2.67 9.65
C ASP A 267 18.71 3.27 10.10
N LEU A 268 18.06 2.65 11.10
CA LEU A 268 16.71 2.95 11.51
C LEU A 268 16.64 4.31 12.23
N GLN A 269 15.87 5.23 11.68
CA GLN A 269 15.61 6.56 12.24
C GLN A 269 14.28 6.61 12.98
N LEU A 270 13.28 5.83 12.51
CA LEU A 270 11.91 5.90 12.99
C LEU A 270 11.26 4.52 12.99
N ILE A 271 10.58 4.18 14.07
CA ILE A 271 9.60 3.09 14.13
C ILE A 271 8.21 3.72 14.12
N PHE A 272 7.38 3.29 13.19
CA PHE A 272 6.02 3.76 13.06
C PHE A 272 5.01 2.64 13.28
N TYR A 273 4.04 2.86 14.14
CA TYR A 273 2.95 1.92 14.39
C TYR A 273 1.60 2.61 14.23
N ALA A 274 0.64 1.92 13.60
CA ALA A 274 -0.71 2.43 13.41
C ALA A 274 -1.73 1.29 13.24
N ALA A 275 -2.97 1.65 12.93
CA ALA A 275 -4.15 0.79 12.74
C ALA A 275 -4.71 0.16 14.03
N ALA A 276 -3.95 0.12 15.12
CA ALA A 276 -4.39 -0.27 16.45
C ALA A 276 -3.45 0.32 17.51
N ALA A 277 -3.88 0.34 18.76
CA ALA A 277 -3.03 0.74 19.88
C ALA A 277 -1.90 -0.27 20.08
N LEU A 278 -0.66 0.20 20.17
CA LEU A 278 0.48 -0.62 20.54
C LEU A 278 0.44 -0.87 22.05
N PRO A 279 0.47 -2.13 22.52
CA PRO A 279 0.59 -2.43 23.94
C PRO A 279 1.89 -1.84 24.52
N GLN A 280 1.81 -1.27 25.74
CA GLN A 280 2.95 -0.62 26.38
C GLN A 280 4.16 -1.55 26.53
N ASN A 281 3.94 -2.82 26.87
CA ASN A 281 5.01 -3.81 26.99
C ASN A 281 5.75 -4.09 25.67
N LEU A 282 5.08 -4.00 24.51
CA LEU A 282 5.75 -4.12 23.21
C LEU A 282 6.55 -2.85 22.87
N TRP A 283 6.04 -1.68 23.27
CA TRP A 283 6.72 -0.42 23.14
C TRP A 283 8.04 -0.41 23.91
N GLU A 284 7.99 -0.80 25.21
CA GLU A 284 9.16 -0.92 26.08
C GLU A 284 10.19 -1.92 25.53
N LYS A 285 9.76 -3.09 25.05
CA LYS A 285 10.67 -4.07 24.42
C LYS A 285 11.40 -3.52 23.19
N LEU A 286 10.71 -2.80 22.30
CA LEU A 286 11.35 -2.17 21.13
C LEU A 286 12.35 -1.11 21.56
N GLU A 287 12.03 -0.33 22.60
CA GLU A 287 12.93 0.66 23.18
C GLU A 287 14.18 0.02 23.77
N ASP A 288 14.02 -1.03 24.60
CA ASP A 288 15.12 -1.78 25.20
C ASP A 288 16.04 -2.41 24.15
N LEU A 289 15.46 -3.00 23.10
CA LEU A 289 16.22 -3.57 21.97
C LEU A 289 17.02 -2.49 21.24
N SER A 290 16.43 -1.31 21.03
CA SER A 290 17.12 -0.17 20.43
C SER A 290 18.27 0.32 21.30
N ILE A 291 18.06 0.50 22.61
CA ILE A 291 19.10 0.92 23.56
C ILE A 291 20.21 -0.13 23.61
N ARG A 292 19.86 -1.42 23.69
CA ARG A 292 20.83 -2.53 23.69
C ARG A 292 21.73 -2.51 22.45
N GLU A 293 21.17 -2.24 21.27
CA GLU A 293 21.92 -2.31 20.03
C GLU A 293 22.67 -1.01 19.69
N ARG A 294 22.07 0.15 19.98
CA ARG A 294 22.56 1.47 19.53
C ARG A 294 23.08 2.37 20.66
N GLY A 295 22.87 1.99 21.93
CA GLY A 295 23.12 2.84 23.09
C GLY A 295 22.15 4.03 23.23
N LYS A 296 21.10 4.09 22.38
CA LYS A 296 20.08 5.14 22.40
C LYS A 296 18.73 4.64 21.94
N ARG A 297 17.69 5.37 22.31
CA ARG A 297 16.31 5.12 21.84
C ARG A 297 16.18 5.40 20.34
N THR A 298 15.44 4.57 19.61
CA THR A 298 14.89 4.92 18.31
C THR A 298 13.56 5.60 18.52
N VAL A 299 13.32 6.70 17.81
CA VAL A 299 12.05 7.43 17.88
C VAL A 299 10.91 6.51 17.46
N MET A 300 9.89 6.39 18.29
CA MET A 300 8.67 5.63 17.99
C MET A 300 7.49 6.58 17.92
N VAL A 301 6.76 6.53 16.82
CA VAL A 301 5.64 7.43 16.57
C VAL A 301 4.41 6.68 16.09
N SER A 302 3.27 7.32 16.22
CA SER A 302 1.99 6.84 15.73
C SER A 302 1.23 7.98 15.07
N SER A 303 0.22 7.60 14.31
CA SER A 303 -0.73 8.51 13.70
C SER A 303 -2.14 7.94 13.80
N TRP A 304 -3.12 8.82 13.76
CA TRP A 304 -4.51 8.45 13.57
C TRP A 304 -5.01 8.96 12.22
N GLY A 305 -5.86 8.18 11.60
CA GLY A 305 -6.48 8.52 10.34
C GLY A 305 -7.40 7.42 9.83
N ALA A 306 -7.94 7.61 8.65
CA ALA A 306 -8.89 6.71 8.01
C ALA A 306 -8.64 6.64 6.50
N THR A 307 -9.28 5.71 5.82
CA THR A 307 -9.21 5.60 4.35
C THR A 307 -9.74 6.88 3.70
N GLU A 308 -10.76 7.48 4.29
CA GLU A 308 -11.40 8.73 3.86
C GLU A 308 -10.48 9.96 3.99
N THR A 309 -9.42 9.87 4.77
CA THR A 309 -8.43 10.95 5.00
C THR A 309 -7.07 10.70 4.35
N ALA A 310 -6.88 9.59 3.66
CA ALA A 310 -5.80 9.19 2.75
C ALA A 310 -4.34 9.11 3.30
N PRO A 311 -4.01 8.58 4.49
CA PRO A 311 -4.86 8.33 5.64
C PRO A 311 -4.73 9.37 6.77
N MET A 312 -3.58 10.10 6.90
CA MET A 312 -3.13 10.78 8.12
C MET A 312 -3.95 12.02 8.45
N VAL A 313 -4.49 12.07 9.65
CA VAL A 313 -5.15 13.24 10.25
C VAL A 313 -4.33 13.82 11.38
N THR A 314 -3.84 12.97 12.28
CA THR A 314 -2.93 13.38 13.36
C THR A 314 -1.62 12.62 13.25
N SER A 315 -0.55 13.16 13.77
CA SER A 315 0.75 12.48 13.84
C SER A 315 1.53 12.91 15.07
N VAL A 316 2.20 11.96 15.68
CA VAL A 316 3.28 12.23 16.63
C VAL A 316 4.50 12.69 15.85
N HIS A 317 5.04 13.86 16.16
CA HIS A 317 6.25 14.42 15.58
C HIS A 317 7.16 15.04 16.66
N PHE A 318 6.99 14.58 17.88
CA PHE A 318 7.73 14.98 19.08
C PHE A 318 8.05 13.72 19.90
N GLU A 319 9.00 13.84 20.83
CA GLU A 319 9.35 12.72 21.69
C GLU A 319 8.18 12.38 22.63
N ILE A 320 7.91 11.09 22.74
CA ILE A 320 6.93 10.51 23.66
C ILE A 320 7.58 9.42 24.50
N ASP A 321 7.06 9.21 25.69
CA ASP A 321 7.55 8.23 26.67
C ASP A 321 6.63 7.02 26.86
N ARG A 322 5.54 6.96 26.09
CA ARG A 322 4.53 5.89 26.20
C ARG A 322 3.80 5.64 24.89
N ALA A 323 3.25 4.46 24.76
CA ALA A 323 2.33 4.09 23.69
C ALA A 323 0.95 4.81 23.84
N GLY A 324 0.14 4.77 22.77
CA GLY A 324 -1.23 5.27 22.78
C GLY A 324 -1.39 6.78 22.48
N VAL A 325 -0.30 7.52 22.31
CA VAL A 325 -0.32 8.90 21.84
C VAL A 325 -0.50 8.90 20.32
N ILE A 326 -1.56 9.57 19.83
CA ILE A 326 -1.87 9.66 18.39
C ILE A 326 -1.42 10.99 17.76
N GLY A 327 -0.84 11.88 18.54
CA GLY A 327 -0.25 13.14 18.09
C GLY A 327 -1.21 14.31 17.97
N LEU A 328 -0.73 15.33 17.28
CA LEU A 328 -1.46 16.58 17.00
C LEU A 328 -1.98 16.55 15.55
N PRO A 329 -2.98 17.42 15.22
CA PRO A 329 -3.44 17.57 13.85
C PRO A 329 -2.27 17.82 12.87
N ALA A 330 -2.26 17.07 11.78
CA ALA A 330 -1.27 17.25 10.73
C ALA A 330 -1.49 18.58 9.98
N PRO A 331 -0.45 19.14 9.33
CA PRO A 331 -0.61 20.37 8.55
C PRO A 331 -1.76 20.27 7.54
N GLY A 332 -2.65 21.27 7.56
CA GLY A 332 -3.84 21.32 6.70
C GLY A 332 -5.05 20.51 7.20
N THR A 333 -4.99 19.94 8.42
CA THR A 333 -6.13 19.25 9.03
C THR A 333 -6.69 20.02 10.21
N GLU A 334 -8.03 19.98 10.36
CA GLU A 334 -8.74 20.50 11.51
C GLU A 334 -9.46 19.36 12.24
N VAL A 335 -9.31 19.30 13.56
CA VAL A 335 -9.92 18.27 14.41
C VAL A 335 -10.79 18.91 15.47
N LYS A 336 -12.05 18.47 15.57
CA LYS A 336 -12.97 18.88 16.61
C LYS A 336 -13.35 17.69 17.48
N MET A 337 -13.11 17.82 18.78
CA MET A 337 -13.62 16.86 19.76
C MET A 337 -15.07 17.18 20.08
N VAL A 338 -15.93 16.18 20.04
CA VAL A 338 -17.33 16.28 20.43
C VAL A 338 -17.61 15.28 21.55
N PRO A 339 -18.44 15.60 22.56
CA PRO A 339 -18.85 14.64 23.57
C PRO A 339 -19.53 13.43 22.92
N ASN A 340 -19.27 12.23 23.46
CA ASN A 340 -20.10 11.07 23.17
C ASN A 340 -21.41 11.23 23.95
N GLU A 341 -22.54 11.20 23.26
CA GLU A 341 -23.87 11.14 23.86
C GLU A 341 -24.16 9.71 24.39
#